data_10c0e10fef95a627e26c0f094bf8865c
#
_entry.id   10c0e10fef95a627e26c0f094bf8865c
#
_cell.length_a   1.000
_cell.length_b   1.000
_cell.length_c   1.000
_cell.angle_alpha   90.00
_cell.angle_beta   90.00
_cell.angle_gamma   90.00
#
_symmetry.space_group_name_H-M   'P 1'
#
loop_
_entity.id
_entity.type
_entity.pdbx_description
1 polymer ?
#
loop_
_entity_poly.entity_id
_entity_poly.type
_entity_poly.pdbx_seq_one_letter_code
_entity_poly.pdbx_strand_id
1 'polypeptide(L)'
;MERNALLETENAVLIEASPYDGIYGAGLAESDLLNPDGSLKVQPENWKNPKNGTQATNHLGFVLMGIRDLFRQLMGHSWRPGEEYKSL
;
A
#
# COMPACT_ATOMS: atom_id res chain seq x y z
N MET A 1 -4.21 -0.22 -12.12
CA MET A 1 -2.77 0.10 -12.31
C MET A 1 -2.22 -0.85 -13.35
N GLU A 2 -1.58 -0.34 -14.39
CA GLU A 2 -1.03 -1.20 -15.41
C GLU A 2 0.32 -1.82 -14.96
N ARG A 3 0.77 -2.86 -15.69
CA ARG A 3 1.92 -3.66 -15.27
C ARG A 3 3.20 -2.85 -15.08
N ASN A 4 3.55 -1.97 -16.02
CA ASN A 4 4.79 -1.22 -15.94
C ASN A 4 4.76 -0.21 -14.79
N ALA A 5 3.63 0.46 -14.56
CA ALA A 5 3.48 1.35 -13.43
C ALA A 5 3.62 0.58 -12.10
N LEU A 6 3.06 -0.63 -12.02
CA LEU A 6 3.18 -1.48 -10.85
C LEU A 6 4.64 -1.89 -10.60
N LEU A 7 5.36 -2.29 -11.63
CA LEU A 7 6.77 -2.68 -11.51
C LEU A 7 7.68 -1.50 -11.15
N GLU A 8 7.35 -0.29 -11.59
CA GLU A 8 8.08 0.93 -11.25
C GLU A 8 8.00 1.29 -9.76
N THR A 9 7.03 0.75 -9.02
CA THR A 9 6.97 0.94 -7.57
C THR A 9 8.07 0.17 -6.83
N GLU A 10 8.83 -0.63 -7.53
CA GLU A 10 9.93 -1.43 -7.00
C GLU A 10 9.50 -2.29 -5.80
N ASN A 11 10.07 -2.07 -4.63
CA ASN A 11 9.75 -2.83 -3.42
C ASN A 11 8.89 -2.06 -2.44
N ALA A 12 8.34 -0.90 -2.83
CA ALA A 12 7.54 -0.10 -1.92
C ALA A 12 6.33 -0.85 -1.40
N VAL A 13 5.96 -0.61 -0.16
CA VAL A 13 4.68 -1.06 0.39
C VAL A 13 3.59 -0.18 -0.21
N LEU A 14 2.64 -0.78 -0.90
CA LEU A 14 1.57 -0.07 -1.60
C LEU A 14 0.37 0.14 -0.69
N ILE A 15 -0.15 1.36 -0.67
CA ILE A 15 -1.24 1.73 0.22
C ILE A 15 -2.36 2.36 -0.60
N GLU A 16 -3.59 1.86 -0.47
CA GLU A 16 -4.76 2.56 -0.95
C GLU A 16 -5.15 3.62 0.07
N ALA A 17 -4.81 4.88 -0.21
CA ALA A 17 -5.09 6.02 0.65
C ALA A 17 -6.54 6.45 0.44
N SER A 18 -7.46 5.83 1.16
CA SER A 18 -8.88 6.13 1.10
C SER A 18 -9.40 6.46 2.49
N PRO A 19 -9.84 7.72 2.75
CA PRO A 19 -10.31 8.11 4.07
C PRO A 19 -11.66 7.50 4.44
N TYR A 20 -12.37 6.91 3.48
CA TYR A 20 -13.70 6.34 3.70
C TYR A 20 -13.73 4.81 3.63
N ASP A 21 -12.61 4.18 3.30
CA ASP A 21 -12.54 2.74 3.10
C ASP A 21 -11.40 2.15 3.93
N GLY A 22 -11.75 1.43 5.00
CA GLY A 22 -10.80 0.74 5.84
C GLY A 22 -10.70 -0.76 5.54
N ILE A 23 -11.33 -1.24 4.46
CA ILE A 23 -11.22 -2.64 4.02
C ILE A 23 -10.22 -2.72 2.87
N TYR A 24 -10.52 -2.08 1.74
CA TYR A 24 -9.62 -2.07 0.58
C TYR A 24 -8.48 -1.06 0.77
N GLY A 25 -8.68 -0.03 1.57
CA GLY A 25 -7.73 1.01 1.86
C GLY A 25 -7.27 1.05 3.32
N ALA A 26 -6.49 2.08 3.62
CA ALA A 26 -5.93 2.32 4.96
C ALA A 26 -6.85 3.14 5.87
N GLY A 27 -7.97 3.64 5.35
CA GLY A 27 -8.89 4.48 6.12
C GLY A 27 -8.37 5.91 6.36
N LEU A 28 -7.35 6.33 5.63
CA LEU A 28 -6.71 7.64 5.74
C LEU A 28 -6.44 8.21 4.36
N ALA A 29 -6.60 9.54 4.22
CA ALA A 29 -6.16 10.26 3.04
C ALA A 29 -4.63 10.27 2.98
N GLU A 30 -4.07 10.44 1.79
CA GLU A 30 -2.61 10.44 1.61
C GLU A 30 -1.92 11.47 2.50
N SER A 31 -2.48 12.68 2.62
CA SER A 31 -1.91 13.75 3.45
C SER A 31 -1.89 13.43 4.94
N ASP A 32 -2.80 12.56 5.41
CA ASP A 32 -2.84 12.12 6.80
C ASP A 32 -1.99 10.87 7.03
N LEU A 33 -1.64 10.17 5.96
CA LEU A 33 -0.94 8.90 5.99
C LEU A 33 0.57 9.08 5.85
N LEU A 34 1.00 9.98 4.94
CA LEU A 34 2.40 10.15 4.55
C LEU A 34 2.90 11.56 4.81
N ASN A 35 4.15 11.66 5.23
CA ASN A 35 4.90 12.92 5.26
C ASN A 35 5.32 13.30 3.84
N PRO A 36 5.73 14.58 3.61
CA PRO A 36 6.23 15.01 2.30
C PRO A 36 7.42 14.19 1.77
N ASP A 37 8.22 13.61 2.67
CA ASP A 37 9.36 12.77 2.30
C ASP A 37 8.98 11.31 2.00
N GLY A 38 7.71 10.97 2.09
CA GLY A 38 7.20 9.61 1.85
C GLY A 38 7.20 8.70 3.07
N SER A 39 7.66 9.15 4.22
CA SER A 39 7.59 8.35 5.45
C SER A 39 6.17 8.35 6.03
N LEU A 40 5.84 7.33 6.81
CA LEU A 40 4.53 7.21 7.43
C LEU A 40 4.32 8.21 8.57
N LYS A 41 3.17 8.89 8.56
CA LYS A 41 2.68 9.64 9.73
C LYS A 41 2.01 8.73 10.74
N VAL A 42 1.31 7.70 10.26
CA VAL A 42 0.55 6.77 11.09
C VAL A 42 1.02 5.36 10.78
N GLN A 43 1.47 4.64 11.78
CA GLN A 43 1.93 3.26 11.62
C GLN A 43 0.77 2.33 11.24
N PRO A 44 1.02 1.26 10.46
CA PRO A 44 -0.04 0.37 9.95
C PRO A 44 -0.96 -0.19 11.03
N GLU A 45 -0.44 -0.49 12.21
CA GLU A 45 -1.22 -1.00 13.32
C GLU A 45 -2.25 0.01 13.84
N ASN A 46 -2.10 1.29 13.50
CA ASN A 46 -3.01 2.36 13.90
C ASN A 46 -3.95 2.81 12.77
N TRP A 47 -3.89 2.16 11.61
CA TRP A 47 -4.85 2.42 10.54
C TRP A 47 -6.22 1.86 10.93
N LYS A 48 -7.24 2.70 10.91
CA LYS A 48 -8.58 2.35 11.37
C LYS A 48 -9.60 2.44 10.24
N ASN A 49 -10.53 1.49 10.24
CA ASN A 49 -11.70 1.56 9.40
C ASN A 49 -12.58 2.71 9.92
N PRO A 50 -12.84 3.74 9.09
CA PRO A 50 -13.60 4.91 9.54
C PRO A 50 -15.06 4.60 9.90
N LYS A 51 -15.58 3.46 9.46
CA LYS A 51 -16.97 3.07 9.72
C LYS A 51 -17.19 2.43 11.10
N ASN A 52 -16.17 1.73 11.63
CA ASN A 52 -16.35 0.96 12.87
C ASN A 52 -15.13 0.98 13.81
N GLY A 53 -14.06 1.69 13.44
CA GLY A 53 -12.87 1.82 14.27
C GLY A 53 -12.01 0.56 14.40
N THR A 54 -12.32 -0.50 13.67
CA THR A 54 -11.48 -1.70 13.65
C THR A 54 -10.22 -1.45 12.81
N GLN A 55 -9.26 -2.37 12.88
CA GLN A 55 -8.04 -2.29 12.08
C GLN A 55 -8.38 -2.19 10.59
N ALA A 56 -7.82 -1.19 9.91
CA ALA A 56 -7.90 -1.10 8.46
C ALA A 56 -6.99 -2.15 7.83
N THR A 57 -7.43 -2.75 6.72
CA THR A 57 -6.75 -3.90 6.12
C THR A 57 -5.92 -3.60 4.88
N ASN A 58 -6.14 -2.45 4.25
CA ASN A 58 -5.40 -2.06 3.03
C ASN A 58 -5.38 -3.20 1.99
N HIS A 59 -6.50 -3.87 1.82
CA HIS A 59 -6.56 -5.10 1.03
C HIS A 59 -6.11 -4.89 -0.42
N LEU A 60 -6.49 -3.78 -1.03
CA LEU A 60 -6.10 -3.49 -2.42
C LEU A 60 -4.59 -3.32 -2.54
N GLY A 61 -3.94 -2.66 -1.60
CA GLY A 61 -2.49 -2.52 -1.60
C GLY A 61 -1.78 -3.87 -1.53
N PHE A 62 -2.23 -4.76 -0.65
CA PHE A 62 -1.67 -6.11 -0.54
C PHE A 62 -1.92 -6.96 -1.78
N VAL A 63 -3.09 -6.86 -2.39
CA VAL A 63 -3.39 -7.57 -3.65
C VAL A 63 -2.44 -7.12 -4.75
N LEU A 64 -2.23 -5.81 -4.90
CA LEU A 64 -1.32 -5.28 -5.92
C LEU A 64 0.13 -5.65 -5.66
N MET A 65 0.57 -5.69 -4.40
CA MET A 65 1.91 -6.18 -4.06
C MET A 65 2.08 -7.65 -4.44
N GLY A 66 1.05 -8.48 -4.23
CA GLY A 66 1.07 -9.88 -4.64
C GLY A 66 1.15 -10.05 -6.16
N ILE A 67 0.40 -9.25 -6.91
CA ILE A 67 0.46 -9.25 -8.39
C ILE A 67 1.85 -8.80 -8.86
N ARG A 68 2.40 -7.77 -8.26
CA ARG A 68 3.75 -7.28 -8.57
C ARG A 68 4.81 -8.37 -8.33
N ASP A 69 4.70 -9.08 -7.22
CA ASP A 69 5.61 -10.20 -6.92
C ASP A 69 5.52 -11.30 -7.98
N LEU A 70 4.31 -11.66 -8.38
CA LEU A 70 4.09 -12.63 -9.45
C LEU A 70 4.75 -12.19 -10.76
N PHE A 71 4.59 -10.94 -11.16
CA PHE A 71 5.24 -10.41 -12.36
C PHE A 71 6.77 -10.52 -12.28
N ARG A 72 7.35 -10.20 -11.13
CA ARG A 72 8.80 -10.31 -10.93
C ARG A 72 9.28 -11.74 -11.02
N GLN A 73 8.55 -12.68 -10.44
CA GLN A 73 8.87 -14.10 -10.53
C GLN A 73 8.90 -14.58 -11.97
N LEU A 74 7.89 -14.17 -12.76
CA LEU A 74 7.81 -14.50 -14.18
C LEU A 74 8.96 -13.88 -14.99
N MET A 75 9.52 -12.77 -14.53
CA MET A 75 10.66 -12.09 -15.14
C MET A 75 12.00 -12.57 -14.59
N GLY A 76 12.01 -13.53 -13.66
CA GLY A 76 13.25 -14.06 -13.05
C GLY A 76 13.84 -13.20 -11.94
N HIS A 77 13.07 -12.27 -11.38
CA HIS A 77 13.52 -11.43 -10.26
C HIS A 77 13.04 -11.97 -8.92
N SER A 78 13.84 -11.77 -7.87
CA SER A 78 13.47 -12.09 -6.50
C SER A 78 12.70 -10.94 -5.87
N TRP A 79 11.64 -11.26 -5.14
CA TRP A 79 10.92 -10.27 -4.35
C TRP A 79 11.65 -9.99 -3.03
N ARG A 80 11.65 -8.72 -2.62
CA ARG A 80 12.15 -8.30 -1.30
C ARG A 80 11.14 -7.32 -0.71
N PRO A 81 10.82 -7.43 0.60
CA PRO A 81 10.02 -6.40 1.25
C PRO A 81 10.77 -5.08 1.21
N GLY A 82 10.08 -4.02 0.85
CA GLY A 82 10.64 -2.68 0.81
C GLY A 82 10.39 -1.94 2.12
N GLU A 83 11.19 -0.90 2.35
CA GLU A 83 11.04 0.01 3.48
C GLU A 83 10.26 1.28 3.10
N GLU A 84 10.09 1.53 1.81
CA GLU A 84 9.32 2.67 1.31
C GLU A 84 7.84 2.36 1.23
N TYR A 85 7.03 3.42 1.32
CA TYR A 85 5.58 3.34 1.20
C TYR A 85 5.12 4.25 0.08
N LYS A 86 4.18 3.79 -0.72
CA LYS A 86 3.60 4.59 -1.82
C LYS A 86 2.09 4.48 -1.79
N SER A 87 1.42 5.63 -1.88
CA SER A 87 0.00 5.70 -2.12
C SER A 87 -0.31 5.32 -3.56
N LEU A 88 -1.37 4.59 -3.72
CA LEU A 88 -1.88 4.19 -5.03
C LEU A 88 -2.58 5.33 -5.74
#